data_7c5123a6a745d04144130b3a4a0695ae
#
_entry.id   7c5123a6a745d04144130b3a4a0695ae
#
_cell.length_a   1.000
_cell.length_b   1.000
_cell.length_c   1.000
_cell.angle_alpha   90.00
_cell.angle_beta   90.00
_cell.angle_gamma   90.00
#
_symmetry.space_group_name_H-M   'P 1'
#
loop_
_entity.id
_entity.type
_entity.pdbx_description
1 polymer ?
#
loop_
_entity_poly.entity_id
_entity_poly.type
_entity_poly.pdbx_seq_one_letter_code
_entity_poly.pdbx_strand_id
1 'polypeptide(L)'
;TVAGLNTSTSVSISGGTYSKNGGGYTSANTTAVNGNTFAVRHTASGSFSTAASCTLNIGGVTDAYSSTTLAADSTPNAFAFTDKTGNVGTEQNSSALITGINTSSTVSRSYGTATFAVSASASTPAAGSFDASAKTVNGYTKYVHVKQNASTSYSTTLSSSFAVGGVSDIWYVTSNAFATDSTPDQFSFTDITTALSTVSYSYAQITAISTGITVSRSSGAATFAISSSTSVPSSGSFNTSNKTITNNQYIHVKQTSSSSSSTTLSSVFAAGGVSATWNLITVGSSGSGAGYGLQVFPPSGTIPRLDTTDRSVRVLGV
;
A
#
# COMPACT_ATOMS: atom_id res chain seq x y z
N THR A 1 23.97 54.65 -37.12
CA THR A 1 24.59 55.20 -38.33
C THR A 1 25.30 56.50 -37.98
N VAL A 2 26.54 56.64 -38.40
CA VAL A 2 27.35 57.84 -38.18
C VAL A 2 26.98 58.91 -39.24
N ALA A 3 26.81 60.14 -38.76
CA ALA A 3 26.54 61.33 -39.63
C ALA A 3 27.23 62.56 -39.04
N GLY A 4 27.34 63.63 -39.86
CA GLY A 4 27.87 64.92 -39.44
C GLY A 4 29.41 65.02 -39.44
N LEU A 5 30.10 64.05 -40.02
CA LEU A 5 31.56 64.08 -40.14
C LEU A 5 32.00 64.71 -41.45
N ASN A 6 32.91 65.65 -41.36
CA ASN A 6 33.56 66.26 -42.55
C ASN A 6 34.82 65.50 -43.00
N THR A 7 35.42 64.72 -42.10
CA THR A 7 36.57 63.85 -42.30
C THR A 7 36.43 62.57 -41.53
N SER A 8 37.28 61.55 -41.81
CA SER A 8 37.33 60.38 -40.99
C SER A 8 37.78 60.70 -39.56
N THR A 9 37.16 60.04 -38.56
CA THR A 9 37.49 60.23 -37.14
C THR A 9 37.77 58.85 -36.47
N SER A 10 38.45 58.89 -35.33
CA SER A 10 38.80 57.69 -34.58
C SER A 10 37.58 57.04 -33.89
N VAL A 11 37.59 55.72 -33.84
CA VAL A 11 36.63 54.92 -33.09
C VAL A 11 37.36 54.05 -32.07
N SER A 12 36.90 54.09 -30.85
CA SER A 12 37.37 53.20 -29.79
C SER A 12 36.20 52.72 -28.95
N ILE A 13 36.37 51.58 -28.24
CA ILE A 13 35.36 51.04 -27.31
C ILE A 13 36.05 50.63 -26.02
N SER A 14 35.36 50.80 -24.93
CA SER A 14 35.74 50.26 -23.61
C SER A 14 34.64 49.39 -23.07
N GLY A 15 34.99 48.32 -22.35
CA GLY A 15 34.04 47.42 -21.69
C GLY A 15 33.32 46.45 -22.62
N GLY A 16 33.64 46.44 -23.94
CA GLY A 16 32.96 45.57 -24.89
C GLY A 16 33.66 45.45 -26.23
N THR A 17 32.92 45.05 -27.24
CA THR A 17 33.36 45.00 -28.64
C THR A 17 32.32 45.63 -29.57
N TYR A 18 32.75 46.08 -30.73
CA TYR A 18 31.84 46.60 -31.76
C TYR A 18 32.03 45.86 -33.09
N SER A 19 30.96 45.85 -33.88
CA SER A 19 30.94 45.49 -35.30
C SER A 19 30.72 46.74 -36.12
N LYS A 20 31.57 47.02 -37.14
CA LYS A 20 31.42 48.09 -38.10
C LYS A 20 30.84 47.53 -39.39
N ASN A 21 29.74 48.12 -39.88
CA ASN A 21 29.07 47.78 -41.15
C ASN A 21 28.74 46.26 -41.28
N GLY A 22 28.35 45.61 -40.16
CA GLY A 22 28.04 44.17 -40.13
C GLY A 22 29.24 43.25 -40.18
N GLY A 23 30.48 43.74 -40.06
CA GLY A 23 31.70 42.94 -39.96
C GLY A 23 31.85 42.21 -38.63
N GLY A 24 33.00 41.54 -38.43
CA GLY A 24 33.30 40.83 -37.16
C GLY A 24 33.40 41.82 -36.00
N TYR A 25 33.07 41.32 -34.76
CA TYR A 25 33.21 42.10 -33.51
C TYR A 25 34.67 42.18 -33.07
N THR A 26 35.12 43.41 -32.78
CA THR A 26 36.48 43.71 -32.33
C THR A 26 36.50 44.78 -31.28
N SER A 27 37.56 44.84 -30.44
CA SER A 27 37.87 45.96 -29.57
C SER A 27 39.00 46.86 -30.11
N ALA A 28 39.56 46.48 -31.30
CA ALA A 28 40.64 47.28 -31.90
C ALA A 28 40.15 48.64 -32.37
N ASN A 29 40.95 49.67 -32.20
CA ASN A 29 40.63 51.02 -32.72
C ASN A 29 40.51 50.98 -34.24
N THR A 30 39.61 51.83 -34.77
CA THR A 30 39.37 52.00 -36.21
C THR A 30 39.03 53.48 -36.51
N THR A 31 38.59 53.75 -37.70
CA THR A 31 38.06 55.07 -38.09
C THR A 31 36.61 54.93 -38.58
N ALA A 32 35.87 56.03 -38.46
CA ALA A 32 34.51 56.16 -38.99
C ALA A 32 34.43 57.29 -39.99
N VAL A 33 33.54 57.12 -40.96
CA VAL A 33 33.08 58.15 -41.94
C VAL A 33 31.54 58.13 -41.92
N ASN A 34 30.94 59.19 -42.51
CA ASN A 34 29.50 59.27 -42.68
C ASN A 34 28.96 57.99 -43.36
N GLY A 35 27.82 57.47 -42.86
CA GLY A 35 27.17 56.27 -43.35
C GLY A 35 27.64 54.96 -42.67
N ASN A 36 28.77 54.97 -41.93
CA ASN A 36 29.15 53.75 -41.18
C ASN A 36 28.13 53.44 -40.12
N THR A 37 27.84 52.15 -39.90
CA THR A 37 27.00 51.63 -38.84
C THR A 37 27.87 50.92 -37.80
N PHE A 38 27.51 51.06 -36.55
CA PHE A 38 28.18 50.37 -35.43
C PHE A 38 27.13 49.61 -34.62
N ALA A 39 27.37 48.33 -34.32
CA ALA A 39 26.64 47.53 -33.34
C ALA A 39 27.61 47.20 -32.20
N VAL A 40 27.18 47.36 -30.99
CA VAL A 40 28.00 47.11 -29.77
C VAL A 40 27.49 45.90 -29.04
N ARG A 41 28.38 45.18 -28.35
CA ARG A 41 28.04 44.13 -27.39
C ARG A 41 29.03 44.12 -26.22
N HIS A 42 28.54 43.68 -25.07
CA HIS A 42 29.37 43.38 -23.93
C HIS A 42 28.87 42.10 -23.24
N THR A 43 29.66 41.55 -22.33
CA THR A 43 29.24 40.44 -21.46
C THR A 43 28.54 41.01 -20.25
N ALA A 44 27.35 40.48 -19.91
CA ALA A 44 26.65 40.82 -18.70
C ALA A 44 27.48 40.43 -17.47
N SER A 45 27.25 41.07 -16.33
CA SER A 45 27.90 40.72 -15.06
C SER A 45 27.60 39.25 -14.70
N GLY A 46 28.56 38.59 -14.04
CA GLY A 46 28.36 37.29 -13.40
C GLY A 46 27.69 37.36 -12.01
N SER A 47 27.45 38.59 -11.50
CA SER A 47 26.80 38.83 -10.22
C SER A 47 25.36 39.31 -10.42
N PHE A 48 24.46 39.01 -9.49
CA PHE A 48 23.07 39.47 -9.52
C PHE A 48 22.97 40.98 -9.33
N SER A 49 21.89 41.59 -9.81
CA SER A 49 21.57 43.04 -9.68
C SER A 49 22.73 43.95 -10.04
N THR A 50 23.62 43.51 -10.92
CA THR A 50 24.85 44.23 -11.26
C THR A 50 24.79 44.71 -12.70
N ALA A 51 24.99 46.02 -12.89
CA ALA A 51 25.10 46.60 -14.21
C ALA A 51 26.49 46.37 -14.78
N ALA A 52 26.54 46.09 -16.05
CA ALA A 52 27.74 46.11 -16.87
C ALA A 52 27.48 47.02 -18.08
N SER A 53 28.51 47.70 -18.55
CA SER A 53 28.36 48.62 -19.67
C SER A 53 29.57 48.57 -20.60
N CYS A 54 29.33 48.95 -21.83
CA CYS A 54 30.38 49.28 -22.78
C CYS A 54 30.14 50.71 -23.34
N THR A 55 31.20 51.44 -23.60
CA THR A 55 31.13 52.82 -24.13
C THR A 55 31.84 52.88 -25.49
N LEU A 56 31.10 53.23 -26.51
CA LEU A 56 31.63 53.51 -27.87
C LEU A 56 31.97 55.02 -27.93
N ASN A 57 33.17 55.31 -28.41
CA ASN A 57 33.60 56.68 -28.67
C ASN A 57 33.89 56.83 -30.18
N ILE A 58 33.27 57.83 -30.79
CA ILE A 58 33.49 58.17 -32.21
C ILE A 58 33.83 59.64 -32.28
N GLY A 59 35.12 59.98 -32.52
CA GLY A 59 35.57 61.35 -32.64
C GLY A 59 35.34 62.23 -31.41
N GLY A 60 35.38 61.63 -30.18
CA GLY A 60 35.09 62.33 -28.95
C GLY A 60 33.64 62.31 -28.50
N VAL A 61 32.71 61.88 -29.37
CA VAL A 61 31.31 61.67 -28.99
C VAL A 61 31.16 60.25 -28.45
N THR A 62 30.62 60.11 -27.26
CA THR A 62 30.48 58.85 -26.55
C THR A 62 29.02 58.45 -26.35
N ASP A 63 28.73 57.16 -26.49
CA ASP A 63 27.46 56.58 -26.12
C ASP A 63 27.70 55.27 -25.38
N ALA A 64 26.90 55.01 -24.31
CA ALA A 64 27.04 53.86 -23.45
C ALA A 64 25.84 52.90 -23.58
N TYR A 65 26.12 51.63 -23.83
CA TYR A 65 25.15 50.59 -23.76
C TYR A 65 25.35 49.78 -22.47
N SER A 66 24.28 49.59 -21.68
CA SER A 66 24.33 48.88 -20.43
C SER A 66 23.28 47.79 -20.35
N SER A 67 23.58 46.74 -19.60
CA SER A 67 22.62 45.73 -19.19
C SER A 67 22.79 45.43 -17.71
N THR A 68 21.69 45.19 -17.02
CA THR A 68 21.69 44.82 -15.60
C THR A 68 21.20 43.37 -15.47
N THR A 69 21.94 42.57 -14.72
CA THR A 69 21.51 41.18 -14.41
C THR A 69 20.32 41.19 -13.47
N LEU A 70 19.51 40.14 -13.54
CA LEU A 70 18.34 39.95 -12.65
C LEU A 70 18.75 39.97 -11.18
N ALA A 71 17.85 40.35 -10.30
CA ALA A 71 18.00 40.18 -8.86
C ALA A 71 18.09 38.69 -8.51
N ALA A 72 18.79 38.36 -7.42
CA ALA A 72 18.79 37.03 -6.86
C ALA A 72 17.37 36.67 -6.40
N ASP A 73 16.89 35.54 -6.81
CA ASP A 73 15.61 34.97 -6.40
C ASP A 73 15.82 33.55 -5.83
N SER A 74 15.58 33.42 -4.53
CA SER A 74 15.65 32.16 -3.80
C SER A 74 14.26 31.62 -3.39
N THR A 75 13.18 32.37 -3.75
CA THR A 75 11.79 32.02 -3.43
C THR A 75 11.19 31.21 -4.56
N PRO A 76 10.93 29.92 -4.39
CA PRO A 76 10.38 29.09 -5.45
C PRO A 76 8.91 29.44 -5.73
N ASN A 77 8.46 29.03 -6.91
CA ASN A 77 7.03 28.90 -7.17
C ASN A 77 6.42 27.89 -6.18
N ALA A 78 5.10 27.98 -5.98
CA ALA A 78 4.37 26.97 -5.19
C ALA A 78 4.65 25.57 -5.74
N PHE A 79 4.88 24.63 -4.84
CA PHE A 79 5.10 23.21 -5.14
C PHE A 79 4.24 22.35 -4.22
N ALA A 80 4.00 21.10 -4.59
CA ALA A 80 3.24 20.17 -3.76
C ALA A 80 3.79 18.75 -3.90
N PHE A 81 3.78 17.99 -2.81
CA PHE A 81 3.98 16.56 -2.79
C PHE A 81 2.63 15.87 -2.99
N THR A 82 2.62 14.79 -3.78
CA THR A 82 1.41 13.97 -3.90
C THR A 82 1.25 13.12 -2.65
N ASP A 83 0.14 13.29 -1.93
CA ASP A 83 -0.23 12.47 -0.77
C ASP A 83 -0.31 10.99 -1.12
N LYS A 84 -0.02 10.15 -0.14
CA LYS A 84 0.03 8.69 -0.34
C LYS A 84 -0.85 7.95 0.65
N THR A 85 -1.40 6.84 0.16
CA THR A 85 -2.05 5.82 0.97
C THR A 85 -1.33 4.50 0.74
N GLY A 86 -1.04 3.75 1.80
CA GLY A 86 -0.31 2.49 1.70
C GLY A 86 -0.62 1.54 2.85
N ASN A 87 -0.13 0.32 2.73
CA ASN A 87 -0.31 -0.67 3.80
C ASN A 87 0.41 -0.20 5.07
N VAL A 88 -0.10 -0.65 6.23
CA VAL A 88 0.51 -0.35 7.52
C VAL A 88 2.00 -0.67 7.53
N GLY A 89 2.81 0.25 8.04
CA GLY A 89 4.26 0.11 8.15
C GLY A 89 5.05 0.14 6.83
N THR A 90 4.41 0.26 5.66
CA THR A 90 5.11 0.28 4.37
C THR A 90 5.66 1.65 4.01
N GLU A 91 6.82 1.67 3.36
CA GLU A 91 7.46 2.89 2.89
C GLU A 91 6.65 3.55 1.78
N GLN A 92 6.44 4.85 1.91
CA GLN A 92 5.82 5.72 0.93
C GLN A 92 6.81 6.81 0.53
N ASN A 93 6.75 7.24 -0.72
CA ASN A 93 7.58 8.32 -1.22
C ASN A 93 6.81 9.23 -2.19
N SER A 94 7.27 10.47 -2.30
CA SER A 94 6.76 11.45 -3.25
C SER A 94 7.90 12.37 -3.65
N SER A 95 7.70 13.17 -4.69
CA SER A 95 8.67 14.19 -5.11
C SER A 95 7.98 15.40 -5.65
N ALA A 96 8.60 16.56 -5.47
CA ALA A 96 8.18 17.84 -6.03
C ALA A 96 9.31 18.48 -6.81
N LEU A 97 8.97 19.06 -7.96
CA LEU A 97 9.89 19.84 -8.77
C LEU A 97 9.92 21.29 -8.25
N ILE A 98 11.10 21.81 -7.93
CA ILE A 98 11.29 23.19 -7.48
C ILE A 98 11.67 24.05 -8.68
N THR A 99 10.87 25.09 -8.92
CA THR A 99 11.03 26.06 -10.02
C THR A 99 10.92 27.50 -9.50
N GLY A 100 11.24 28.48 -10.32
CA GLY A 100 11.09 29.91 -9.99
C GLY A 100 12.30 30.54 -9.30
N ILE A 101 13.34 29.76 -8.95
CA ILE A 101 14.57 30.27 -8.34
C ILE A 101 15.70 30.38 -9.35
N ASN A 102 16.53 31.41 -9.19
CA ASN A 102 17.75 31.60 -9.99
C ASN A 102 19.03 31.57 -9.12
N THR A 103 18.89 31.40 -7.81
CA THR A 103 19.99 31.22 -6.86
C THR A 103 19.67 30.04 -5.92
N SER A 104 20.61 29.71 -5.04
CA SER A 104 20.44 28.61 -4.07
C SER A 104 19.37 28.94 -3.02
N SER A 105 18.60 27.93 -2.65
CA SER A 105 17.60 27.98 -1.60
C SER A 105 17.70 26.79 -0.67
N THR A 106 17.41 27.01 0.61
CA THR A 106 17.47 25.94 1.62
C THR A 106 16.16 25.16 1.65
N VAL A 107 16.28 23.82 1.67
CA VAL A 107 15.19 22.89 1.94
C VAL A 107 15.29 22.43 3.38
N SER A 108 14.22 22.52 4.13
CA SER A 108 14.13 22.06 5.52
C SER A 108 12.81 21.39 5.81
N ARG A 109 12.81 20.47 6.78
CA ARG A 109 11.61 19.93 7.39
C ARG A 109 11.27 20.73 8.63
N SER A 110 10.05 21.28 8.72
CA SER A 110 9.62 22.07 9.87
C SER A 110 8.97 21.22 10.97
N TYR A 111 8.26 20.14 10.60
CA TYR A 111 7.74 19.14 11.54
C TYR A 111 7.52 17.78 10.86
N GLY A 112 7.15 16.76 11.66
CA GLY A 112 6.89 15.38 11.21
C GLY A 112 8.13 14.51 11.25
N THR A 113 8.01 13.29 10.75
CA THR A 113 9.07 12.26 10.82
C THR A 113 9.64 11.87 9.46
N ALA A 114 9.06 12.36 8.35
CA ALA A 114 9.55 12.04 7.01
C ALA A 114 10.98 12.55 6.81
N THR A 115 11.78 11.80 6.10
CA THR A 115 13.11 12.19 5.64
C THR A 115 13.04 12.70 4.21
N PHE A 116 14.06 13.45 3.76
CA PHE A 116 14.08 13.99 2.42
C PHE A 116 15.46 13.97 1.78
N ALA A 117 15.46 13.97 0.46
CA ALA A 117 16.65 14.06 -0.38
C ALA A 117 16.44 15.08 -1.51
N VAL A 118 17.52 15.59 -2.07
CA VAL A 118 17.50 16.49 -3.24
C VAL A 118 18.30 15.86 -4.37
N SER A 119 17.74 15.88 -5.59
CA SER A 119 18.43 15.38 -6.77
C SER A 119 18.14 16.23 -8.02
N ALA A 120 18.85 15.97 -9.11
CA ALA A 120 18.63 16.60 -10.41
C ALA A 120 17.52 15.92 -11.23
N SER A 121 16.99 14.79 -10.78
CA SER A 121 16.10 13.91 -11.52
C SER A 121 14.83 13.62 -10.71
N ALA A 122 13.72 13.31 -11.40
CA ALA A 122 12.49 12.82 -10.78
C ALA A 122 12.63 11.39 -10.22
N SER A 123 13.68 10.65 -10.61
CA SER A 123 13.93 9.30 -10.10
C SER A 123 14.28 9.34 -8.62
N THR A 124 13.69 8.42 -7.84
CA THR A 124 13.94 8.32 -6.39
C THR A 124 15.43 8.07 -6.12
N PRO A 125 16.10 8.92 -5.32
CA PRO A 125 17.50 8.70 -4.93
C PRO A 125 17.70 7.41 -4.12
N ALA A 126 18.98 6.98 -4.00
CA ALA A 126 19.32 5.85 -3.14
C ALA A 126 18.87 6.07 -1.69
N ALA A 127 18.52 4.99 -1.00
CA ALA A 127 17.95 5.05 0.36
C ALA A 127 18.80 5.86 1.35
N GLY A 128 20.13 5.76 1.28
CA GLY A 128 21.06 6.48 2.14
C GLY A 128 21.16 7.99 1.90
N SER A 129 20.49 8.51 0.85
CA SER A 129 20.45 9.95 0.56
C SER A 129 19.39 10.71 1.39
N PHE A 130 18.48 9.97 2.04
CA PHE A 130 17.37 10.54 2.80
C PHE A 130 17.74 10.72 4.27
N ASP A 131 17.64 11.94 4.77
CA ASP A 131 17.80 12.27 6.18
C ASP A 131 16.92 13.49 6.55
N ALA A 132 17.07 13.99 7.78
CA ALA A 132 16.31 15.15 8.27
C ALA A 132 17.10 16.47 8.20
N SER A 133 18.37 16.43 7.77
CA SER A 133 19.23 17.59 7.72
C SER A 133 18.85 18.54 6.60
N ALA A 134 18.97 19.84 6.84
CA ALA A 134 18.75 20.84 5.80
C ALA A 134 19.64 20.58 4.57
N LYS A 135 19.06 20.76 3.39
CA LYS A 135 19.71 20.55 2.09
C LYS A 135 19.58 21.81 1.25
N THR A 136 20.34 21.89 0.17
CA THR A 136 20.30 23.03 -0.74
C THR A 136 19.81 22.60 -2.10
N VAL A 137 18.79 23.27 -2.62
CA VAL A 137 18.48 23.33 -4.05
C VAL A 137 19.19 24.54 -4.65
N ASN A 138 19.64 24.45 -5.87
CA ASN A 138 20.33 25.56 -6.54
C ASN A 138 19.50 26.08 -7.73
N GLY A 139 19.90 27.21 -8.34
CA GLY A 139 19.18 27.96 -9.35
C GLY A 139 18.78 27.20 -10.63
N TYR A 140 19.02 25.91 -10.71
CA TYR A 140 18.53 25.05 -11.77
C TYR A 140 17.41 24.17 -11.22
N THR A 141 16.62 23.56 -12.11
CA THR A 141 15.55 22.66 -11.78
C THR A 141 16.02 21.52 -10.87
N LYS A 142 15.42 21.36 -9.70
CA LYS A 142 15.75 20.32 -8.72
C LYS A 142 14.50 19.68 -8.19
N TYR A 143 14.61 18.41 -7.86
CA TYR A 143 13.57 17.63 -7.20
C TYR A 143 13.88 17.52 -5.71
N VAL A 144 12.88 17.78 -4.90
CA VAL A 144 12.86 17.38 -3.48
C VAL A 144 12.07 16.10 -3.39
N HIS A 145 12.70 15.05 -2.89
CA HIS A 145 12.08 13.74 -2.65
C HIS A 145 11.82 13.58 -1.17
N VAL A 146 10.65 13.08 -0.82
CA VAL A 146 10.25 12.84 0.57
C VAL A 146 9.93 11.37 0.76
N LYS A 147 10.21 10.82 1.96
CA LYS A 147 10.07 9.41 2.28
C LYS A 147 9.65 9.23 3.73
N GLN A 148 8.64 8.36 3.96
CA GLN A 148 8.15 8.03 5.29
C GLN A 148 7.42 6.68 5.24
N ASN A 149 7.51 5.88 6.31
CA ASN A 149 6.64 4.72 6.45
C ASN A 149 5.22 5.15 6.85
N ALA A 150 4.20 4.53 6.26
CA ALA A 150 2.84 4.64 6.75
C ALA A 150 2.77 4.17 8.22
N SER A 151 1.80 4.67 8.97
CA SER A 151 1.58 4.27 10.36
C SER A 151 1.43 2.74 10.48
N THR A 152 1.89 2.16 11.59
CA THR A 152 1.61 0.76 11.94
C THR A 152 0.19 0.54 12.45
N SER A 153 -0.56 1.61 12.69
CA SER A 153 -2.00 1.58 12.97
C SER A 153 -2.78 1.84 11.71
N TYR A 154 -3.90 1.15 11.50
CA TYR A 154 -4.79 1.34 10.36
C TYR A 154 -5.47 2.72 10.38
N SER A 155 -5.90 3.20 9.22
CA SER A 155 -6.64 4.46 9.04
C SER A 155 -5.99 5.66 9.73
N THR A 156 -4.67 5.67 9.82
CA THR A 156 -3.91 6.71 10.51
C THR A 156 -3.12 7.53 9.52
N THR A 157 -3.29 8.85 9.56
CA THR A 157 -2.56 9.80 8.72
C THR A 157 -1.39 10.40 9.49
N LEU A 158 -0.20 10.28 8.92
CA LEU A 158 1.01 10.98 9.35
C LEU A 158 1.24 12.16 8.42
N SER A 159 1.69 13.28 8.97
CA SER A 159 2.00 14.47 8.20
C SER A 159 3.41 14.98 8.47
N SER A 160 4.02 15.54 7.45
CA SER A 160 5.34 16.20 7.55
C SER A 160 5.34 17.43 6.67
N SER A 161 5.86 18.55 7.18
CA SER A 161 5.94 19.80 6.45
C SER A 161 7.37 20.08 6.00
N PHE A 162 7.50 20.49 4.76
CA PHE A 162 8.76 20.88 4.12
C PHE A 162 8.67 22.28 3.58
N ALA A 163 9.74 23.05 3.76
CA ALA A 163 9.86 24.41 3.27
C ALA A 163 11.07 24.54 2.36
N VAL A 164 10.93 25.30 1.28
CA VAL A 164 12.00 25.70 0.37
C VAL A 164 11.92 27.22 0.19
N GLY A 165 12.93 27.98 0.60
CA GLY A 165 12.95 29.43 0.41
C GLY A 165 11.75 30.18 1.00
N GLY A 166 11.14 29.64 2.07
CA GLY A 166 9.96 30.22 2.71
C GLY A 166 8.60 29.74 2.16
N VAL A 167 8.56 29.06 1.01
CA VAL A 167 7.37 28.38 0.50
C VAL A 167 7.31 26.98 1.08
N SER A 168 6.15 26.55 1.58
CA SER A 168 6.01 25.26 2.25
C SER A 168 4.84 24.43 1.71
N ASP A 169 4.96 23.11 1.86
CA ASP A 169 3.90 22.15 1.61
C ASP A 169 3.86 21.10 2.73
N ILE A 170 2.69 20.54 2.97
CA ILE A 170 2.47 19.45 3.93
C ILE A 170 2.16 18.17 3.14
N TRP A 171 3.01 17.17 3.35
CA TRP A 171 2.80 15.85 2.77
C TRP A 171 2.13 14.92 3.75
N TYR A 172 1.07 14.25 3.30
CA TYR A 172 0.30 13.30 4.10
C TYR A 172 0.55 11.87 3.63
N VAL A 173 0.73 10.97 4.60
CA VAL A 173 0.82 9.51 4.39
C VAL A 173 -0.22 8.84 5.27
N THR A 174 -1.22 8.24 4.62
CA THR A 174 -2.33 7.56 5.32
C THR A 174 -2.15 6.05 5.19
N SER A 175 -2.21 5.33 6.30
CA SER A 175 -2.28 3.87 6.28
C SER A 175 -3.68 3.40 5.85
N ASN A 176 -3.72 2.31 5.08
CA ASN A 176 -4.99 1.73 4.63
C ASN A 176 -5.94 1.48 5.80
N ALA A 177 -7.23 1.51 5.53
CA ALA A 177 -8.24 1.06 6.48
C ALA A 177 -8.04 -0.43 6.79
N PHE A 178 -8.38 -0.84 8.01
CA PHE A 178 -8.47 -2.26 8.35
C PHE A 178 -9.58 -2.88 7.49
N ALA A 179 -9.19 -3.81 6.62
CA ALA A 179 -10.18 -4.58 5.88
C ALA A 179 -10.88 -5.54 6.84
N THR A 180 -12.16 -5.26 7.13
CA THR A 180 -12.99 -6.18 7.89
C THR A 180 -13.34 -7.37 7.03
N ASP A 181 -12.85 -8.55 7.39
CA ASP A 181 -13.27 -9.81 6.80
C ASP A 181 -14.32 -10.45 7.72
N SER A 182 -15.52 -10.63 7.19
CA SER A 182 -16.64 -11.28 7.87
C SER A 182 -17.02 -12.61 7.23
N THR A 183 -16.25 -13.09 6.25
CA THR A 183 -16.49 -14.35 5.54
C THR A 183 -15.49 -15.38 5.99
N PRO A 184 -15.89 -16.37 6.82
CA PRO A 184 -14.95 -17.40 7.28
C PRO A 184 -14.56 -18.35 6.15
N ASP A 185 -13.43 -19.03 6.34
CA ASP A 185 -13.11 -20.20 5.53
C ASP A 185 -14.23 -21.25 5.62
N GLN A 186 -14.29 -22.11 4.62
CA GLN A 186 -15.23 -23.24 4.64
C GLN A 186 -14.98 -24.12 5.87
N PHE A 187 -16.00 -24.29 6.69
CA PHE A 187 -15.94 -25.13 7.88
C PHE A 187 -16.85 -26.35 7.74
N SER A 188 -16.61 -27.40 8.51
CA SER A 188 -17.41 -28.64 8.50
C SER A 188 -17.49 -29.25 9.87
N PHE A 189 -18.58 -29.94 10.11
CA PHE A 189 -18.77 -30.78 11.29
C PHE A 189 -18.47 -32.24 10.93
N THR A 190 -17.93 -33.00 11.88
CA THR A 190 -17.79 -34.45 11.71
C THR A 190 -19.13 -35.09 11.95
N ASP A 191 -19.65 -35.78 10.97
CA ASP A 191 -20.88 -36.61 11.08
C ASP A 191 -20.67 -37.74 12.07
N ILE A 192 -21.74 -38.11 12.79
CA ILE A 192 -21.67 -39.10 13.88
C ILE A 192 -22.72 -40.16 13.62
N THR A 193 -22.29 -41.46 13.65
CA THR A 193 -23.16 -42.59 13.73
C THR A 193 -23.20 -43.12 15.17
N THR A 194 -24.39 -43.28 15.74
CA THR A 194 -24.55 -43.57 17.15
C THR A 194 -25.78 -44.47 17.42
N ALA A 195 -25.93 -44.95 18.64
CA ALA A 195 -27.11 -45.71 19.08
C ALA A 195 -28.38 -44.80 19.04
N LEU A 196 -29.54 -45.42 19.16
CA LEU A 196 -30.84 -44.74 19.26
C LEU A 196 -30.90 -43.84 20.47
N SER A 197 -31.61 -42.73 20.39
CA SER A 197 -31.89 -41.81 21.53
C SER A 197 -30.65 -41.37 22.29
N THR A 198 -29.48 -41.28 21.66
CA THR A 198 -28.20 -40.94 22.26
C THR A 198 -27.86 -39.49 21.99
N VAL A 199 -27.44 -38.72 23.01
CA VAL A 199 -26.94 -37.36 22.86
C VAL A 199 -25.54 -37.38 22.26
N SER A 200 -25.34 -36.62 21.18
CA SER A 200 -24.07 -36.51 20.47
C SER A 200 -23.66 -35.05 20.28
N TYR A 201 -22.36 -34.84 20.12
CA TYR A 201 -21.73 -33.53 19.97
C TYR A 201 -20.73 -33.57 18.83
N SER A 202 -20.63 -32.47 18.09
CA SER A 202 -19.54 -32.22 17.14
C SER A 202 -19.14 -30.75 17.27
N TYR A 203 -18.04 -30.39 16.63
CA TYR A 203 -17.60 -28.98 16.58
C TYR A 203 -16.92 -28.66 15.25
N ALA A 204 -16.91 -27.37 14.92
CA ALA A 204 -16.18 -26.82 13.79
C ALA A 204 -15.49 -25.53 14.23
N GLN A 205 -14.24 -25.31 13.82
CA GLN A 205 -13.51 -24.07 14.05
C GLN A 205 -13.85 -23.04 12.99
N ILE A 206 -13.97 -21.78 13.37
CA ILE A 206 -14.12 -20.65 12.46
C ILE A 206 -12.79 -19.93 12.34
N THR A 207 -12.30 -19.79 11.11
CA THR A 207 -11.02 -19.14 10.75
C THR A 207 -11.20 -18.06 9.69
N ALA A 208 -10.14 -17.30 9.45
CA ALA A 208 -10.05 -16.28 8.40
C ALA A 208 -11.03 -15.10 8.53
N ILE A 209 -11.51 -14.79 9.73
CA ILE A 209 -12.31 -13.58 9.96
C ILE A 209 -11.54 -12.57 10.82
N SER A 210 -11.72 -11.28 10.52
CA SER A 210 -11.11 -10.18 11.29
C SER A 210 -12.11 -9.44 12.18
N THR A 211 -13.38 -9.77 12.09
CA THR A 211 -14.47 -9.20 12.91
C THR A 211 -15.38 -10.29 13.44
N GLY A 212 -16.13 -9.98 14.50
CA GLY A 212 -17.15 -10.91 15.02
C GLY A 212 -18.31 -11.06 14.03
N ILE A 213 -18.72 -12.30 13.78
CA ILE A 213 -19.82 -12.64 12.88
C ILE A 213 -20.94 -13.38 13.60
N THR A 214 -22.14 -13.33 13.05
CA THR A 214 -23.29 -14.04 13.59
C THR A 214 -23.31 -15.50 13.12
N VAL A 215 -23.43 -16.43 14.06
CA VAL A 215 -23.76 -17.84 13.81
C VAL A 215 -25.26 -18.02 14.02
N SER A 216 -25.90 -18.69 13.07
CA SER A 216 -27.31 -19.07 13.16
C SER A 216 -27.50 -20.52 12.75
N ARG A 217 -28.53 -21.17 13.28
CA ARG A 217 -29.03 -22.42 12.76
C ARG A 217 -30.09 -22.12 11.69
N SER A 218 -29.83 -22.51 10.45
CA SER A 218 -30.77 -22.28 9.35
C SER A 218 -31.81 -23.38 9.18
N SER A 219 -31.49 -24.62 9.61
CA SER A 219 -32.44 -25.74 9.59
C SER A 219 -32.08 -26.85 10.59
N GLY A 220 -32.98 -27.79 10.82
CA GLY A 220 -32.78 -28.95 11.69
C GLY A 220 -33.13 -28.68 13.16
N ALA A 221 -32.84 -29.64 14.02
CA ALA A 221 -33.23 -29.60 15.45
C ALA A 221 -32.05 -29.45 16.42
N ALA A 222 -30.79 -29.53 15.93
CA ALA A 222 -29.61 -29.41 16.80
C ALA A 222 -29.55 -28.01 17.46
N THR A 223 -29.07 -27.99 18.68
CA THR A 223 -28.72 -26.74 19.40
C THR A 223 -27.21 -26.50 19.29
N PHE A 224 -26.76 -25.26 19.52
CA PHE A 224 -25.33 -24.94 19.41
C PHE A 224 -24.85 -23.99 20.51
N ALA A 225 -23.55 -24.04 20.75
CA ALA A 225 -22.83 -23.18 21.67
C ALA A 225 -21.53 -22.69 21.02
N ILE A 226 -20.99 -21.56 21.48
CA ILE A 226 -19.69 -21.04 21.05
C ILE A 226 -18.71 -21.16 22.22
N SER A 227 -17.47 -21.58 21.91
CA SER A 227 -16.38 -21.60 22.90
C SER A 227 -15.01 -21.29 22.25
N SER A 228 -14.01 -21.05 23.07
CA SER A 228 -12.61 -20.86 22.62
C SER A 228 -11.80 -22.16 22.60
N SER A 229 -12.40 -23.30 22.93
CA SER A 229 -11.71 -24.59 22.96
C SER A 229 -12.55 -25.70 22.33
N THR A 230 -11.93 -26.85 22.04
CA THR A 230 -12.58 -28.06 21.53
C THR A 230 -13.35 -28.82 22.62
N SER A 231 -13.18 -28.46 23.90
CA SER A 231 -13.92 -29.08 25.01
C SER A 231 -15.40 -28.75 24.93
N VAL A 232 -16.26 -29.75 25.09
CA VAL A 232 -17.71 -29.58 25.04
C VAL A 232 -18.18 -28.61 26.13
N PRO A 233 -18.85 -27.48 25.74
CA PRO A 233 -19.40 -26.54 26.71
C PRO A 233 -20.45 -27.16 27.62
N SER A 234 -20.73 -26.49 28.76
CA SER A 234 -21.79 -26.94 29.67
C SER A 234 -23.14 -27.07 28.94
N SER A 235 -23.96 -28.03 29.35
CA SER A 235 -25.20 -28.34 28.62
C SER A 235 -26.17 -27.17 28.52
N GLY A 236 -26.17 -26.25 29.47
CA GLY A 236 -26.99 -25.03 29.46
C GLY A 236 -26.56 -23.96 28.46
N SER A 237 -25.37 -24.07 27.90
CA SER A 237 -24.85 -23.14 26.87
C SER A 237 -25.46 -23.38 25.50
N PHE A 238 -26.05 -24.57 25.26
CA PHE A 238 -26.60 -24.98 23.98
C PHE A 238 -28.05 -24.50 23.84
N ASN A 239 -28.31 -23.69 22.82
CA ASN A 239 -29.66 -23.24 22.45
C ASN A 239 -29.73 -22.95 20.94
N THR A 240 -30.83 -22.38 20.48
CA THR A 240 -31.07 -22.08 19.07
C THR A 240 -30.93 -20.61 18.71
N SER A 241 -30.65 -19.77 19.71
CA SER A 241 -30.51 -18.33 19.51
C SER A 241 -29.22 -18.00 18.75
N ASN A 242 -29.25 -17.02 17.89
CA ASN A 242 -28.06 -16.51 17.19
C ASN A 242 -26.97 -16.12 18.21
N LYS A 243 -25.73 -16.38 17.87
CA LYS A 243 -24.55 -16.09 18.68
C LYS A 243 -23.49 -15.39 17.86
N THR A 244 -22.67 -14.56 18.50
CA THR A 244 -21.49 -13.98 17.87
C THR A 244 -20.30 -14.93 18.05
N ILE A 245 -19.53 -15.14 16.98
CA ILE A 245 -18.27 -15.88 16.99
C ILE A 245 -17.14 -14.98 16.47
N THR A 246 -15.96 -15.14 17.01
CA THR A 246 -14.73 -14.46 16.56
C THR A 246 -13.73 -15.47 16.02
N ASN A 247 -12.67 -14.99 15.41
CA ASN A 247 -11.64 -15.83 14.79
C ASN A 247 -11.08 -16.84 15.81
N ASN A 248 -10.82 -18.07 15.32
CA ASN A 248 -10.29 -19.20 16.08
C ASN A 248 -11.22 -19.77 17.17
N GLN A 249 -12.46 -19.30 17.28
CA GLN A 249 -13.46 -19.93 18.15
C GLN A 249 -14.15 -21.10 17.44
N TYR A 250 -14.85 -21.92 18.24
CA TYR A 250 -15.52 -23.14 17.81
C TYR A 250 -17.04 -23.03 17.94
N ILE A 251 -17.74 -23.51 16.91
CA ILE A 251 -19.18 -23.81 16.97
C ILE A 251 -19.30 -25.26 17.46
N HIS A 252 -19.84 -25.46 18.64
CA HIS A 252 -20.22 -26.77 19.14
C HIS A 252 -21.68 -27.04 18.87
N VAL A 253 -21.99 -28.21 18.33
CA VAL A 253 -23.36 -28.64 18.04
C VAL A 253 -23.74 -29.82 18.91
N LYS A 254 -25.02 -29.90 19.29
CA LYS A 254 -25.57 -30.91 20.17
C LYS A 254 -26.94 -31.35 19.68
N GLN A 255 -27.19 -32.65 19.59
CA GLN A 255 -28.50 -33.21 19.26
C GLN A 255 -28.62 -34.61 19.85
N THR A 256 -29.88 -35.04 20.15
CA THR A 256 -30.21 -36.42 20.47
C THR A 256 -30.55 -37.13 19.14
N SER A 257 -29.97 -38.32 18.93
CA SER A 257 -30.24 -39.15 17.76
C SER A 257 -31.69 -39.66 17.74
N SER A 258 -32.16 -40.08 16.59
CA SER A 258 -33.49 -40.62 16.42
C SER A 258 -33.76 -41.85 17.32
N SER A 259 -34.99 -42.05 17.71
CA SER A 259 -35.44 -43.31 18.32
C SER A 259 -35.70 -44.42 17.26
N SER A 260 -35.61 -44.08 15.98
CA SER A 260 -35.72 -45.04 14.86
C SER A 260 -34.35 -45.36 14.30
N SER A 261 -34.12 -46.62 13.92
CA SER A 261 -32.88 -47.08 13.28
C SER A 261 -32.73 -46.53 11.87
N SER A 262 -31.50 -46.49 11.36
CA SER A 262 -31.15 -46.03 9.99
C SER A 262 -31.71 -44.65 9.65
N THR A 263 -31.81 -43.77 10.63
CA THR A 263 -32.36 -42.41 10.47
C THR A 263 -31.22 -41.38 10.53
N THR A 264 -31.20 -40.48 9.57
CA THR A 264 -30.30 -39.31 9.57
C THR A 264 -31.06 -38.06 9.98
N LEU A 265 -30.57 -37.40 11.02
CA LEU A 265 -31.01 -36.07 11.42
C LEU A 265 -29.99 -35.03 10.95
N SER A 266 -30.37 -34.14 10.05
CA SER A 266 -29.51 -33.11 9.52
C SER A 266 -29.81 -31.73 10.12
N SER A 267 -28.79 -30.98 10.46
CA SER A 267 -28.93 -29.60 10.90
C SER A 267 -27.91 -28.74 10.18
N VAL A 268 -28.32 -27.56 9.72
CA VAL A 268 -27.48 -26.63 8.95
C VAL A 268 -27.20 -25.40 9.81
N PHE A 269 -25.95 -25.00 9.87
CA PHE A 269 -25.46 -23.82 10.57
C PHE A 269 -24.78 -22.89 9.57
N ALA A 270 -25.04 -21.61 9.70
CA ALA A 270 -24.46 -20.55 8.87
C ALA A 270 -23.68 -19.57 9.73
N ALA A 271 -22.54 -19.12 9.24
CA ALA A 271 -21.69 -18.11 9.84
C ALA A 271 -21.11 -17.23 8.71
N GLY A 272 -21.33 -15.92 8.74
CA GLY A 272 -20.75 -14.97 7.76
C GLY A 272 -21.06 -15.33 6.29
N GLY A 273 -22.22 -15.93 5.99
CA GLY A 273 -22.60 -16.35 4.64
C GLY A 273 -22.12 -17.76 4.23
N VAL A 274 -21.20 -18.35 4.98
CA VAL A 274 -20.76 -19.76 4.78
C VAL A 274 -21.62 -20.69 5.62
N SER A 275 -22.01 -21.86 5.10
CA SER A 275 -22.83 -22.83 5.81
C SER A 275 -22.24 -24.22 5.79
N ALA A 276 -22.51 -24.97 6.86
CA ALA A 276 -22.13 -26.38 7.00
C ALA A 276 -23.29 -27.19 7.55
N THR A 277 -23.41 -28.42 7.08
CA THR A 277 -24.39 -29.39 7.55
C THR A 277 -23.71 -30.37 8.51
N TRP A 278 -24.39 -30.69 9.61
CA TRP A 278 -24.03 -31.77 10.50
C TRP A 278 -25.10 -32.86 10.45
N ASN A 279 -24.66 -34.11 10.25
CA ASN A 279 -25.53 -35.27 10.20
C ASN A 279 -25.29 -36.15 11.42
N LEU A 280 -26.38 -36.50 12.10
CA LEU A 280 -26.42 -37.46 13.18
C LEU A 280 -27.22 -38.68 12.74
N ILE A 281 -26.53 -39.82 12.60
CA ILE A 281 -27.02 -41.01 11.98
C ILE A 281 -27.24 -42.09 13.04
N THR A 282 -28.39 -42.72 13.08
CA THR A 282 -28.60 -43.88 13.95
C THR A 282 -28.16 -45.17 13.25
N VAL A 283 -27.52 -46.08 14.01
CA VAL A 283 -27.14 -47.41 13.51
C VAL A 283 -28.33 -48.09 12.87
N GLY A 284 -28.08 -48.83 11.81
CA GLY A 284 -29.10 -49.70 11.20
C GLY A 284 -29.59 -50.70 12.23
N SER A 285 -30.88 -51.06 12.20
CA SER A 285 -31.28 -52.29 12.85
C SER A 285 -30.51 -53.42 12.15
N SER A 286 -29.52 -53.99 12.84
CA SER A 286 -29.15 -55.32 12.47
C SER A 286 -30.46 -56.11 12.54
N GLY A 287 -31.01 -56.52 11.38
CA GLY A 287 -32.14 -57.42 11.36
C GLY A 287 -31.82 -58.50 12.39
N SER A 288 -32.77 -58.78 13.30
CA SER A 288 -32.62 -59.93 14.16
C SER A 288 -32.41 -61.12 13.22
N GLY A 289 -31.14 -61.39 12.92
CA GLY A 289 -30.78 -62.65 12.28
C GLY A 289 -31.46 -63.68 13.12
N ALA A 290 -32.33 -64.46 12.49
CA ALA A 290 -32.94 -65.61 13.10
C ALA A 290 -31.91 -66.25 14.01
N GLY A 291 -32.33 -66.50 15.27
CA GLY A 291 -31.45 -66.96 16.34
C GLY A 291 -30.47 -68.01 15.84
N TYR A 292 -29.20 -67.71 16.02
CA TYR A 292 -28.19 -68.75 15.96
C TYR A 292 -28.52 -69.72 17.07
N GLY A 293 -29.34 -70.75 16.71
CA GLY A 293 -29.50 -71.88 17.57
C GLY A 293 -28.13 -72.49 17.80
N LEU A 294 -27.76 -72.62 19.08
CA LEU A 294 -26.55 -73.30 19.46
C LEU A 294 -26.69 -74.77 18.88
N GLN A 295 -26.00 -75.03 17.74
CA GLN A 295 -25.91 -76.39 17.28
C GLN A 295 -24.97 -77.16 18.22
N VAL A 296 -25.56 -77.93 19.12
CA VAL A 296 -24.82 -78.87 19.92
C VAL A 296 -24.49 -80.04 18.99
N PHE A 297 -23.22 -80.11 18.59
CA PHE A 297 -22.74 -81.29 17.81
C PHE A 297 -22.68 -82.50 18.75
N PRO A 298 -23.16 -83.65 18.30
CA PRO A 298 -22.98 -84.85 19.06
C PRO A 298 -21.50 -85.25 19.13
N PRO A 299 -21.04 -85.93 20.19
CA PRO A 299 -19.62 -86.21 20.40
C PRO A 299 -19.01 -87.32 19.49
N SER A 300 -19.53 -87.59 18.31
CA SER A 300 -18.96 -88.47 17.36
C SER A 300 -18.61 -87.79 16.05
N GLY A 301 -17.51 -87.36 15.92
CA GLY A 301 -16.41 -87.45 15.00
C GLY A 301 -16.58 -87.05 13.52
N THR A 302 -17.62 -86.38 13.03
CA THR A 302 -17.68 -85.91 11.64
C THR A 302 -17.98 -84.48 11.57
N ILE A 303 -16.96 -83.70 11.25
CA ILE A 303 -17.06 -82.21 10.99
C ILE A 303 -17.74 -82.04 9.63
N PRO A 304 -18.90 -81.39 9.52
CA PRO A 304 -19.48 -81.08 8.22
C PRO A 304 -18.53 -80.11 7.49
N ARG A 305 -18.27 -80.42 6.23
CA ARG A 305 -17.46 -79.58 5.34
C ARG A 305 -18.14 -78.21 5.17
N LEU A 306 -17.42 -77.15 5.48
CA LEU A 306 -17.90 -75.83 5.24
C LEU A 306 -18.22 -75.65 3.76
N ASP A 307 -19.42 -75.20 3.43
CA ASP A 307 -19.76 -74.74 2.11
C ASP A 307 -19.02 -73.44 1.82
N THR A 308 -18.11 -73.47 0.87
CA THR A 308 -17.27 -72.31 0.51
C THR A 308 -18.02 -71.27 -0.36
N THR A 309 -19.30 -71.42 -0.60
CA THR A 309 -20.12 -70.51 -1.39
C THR A 309 -20.80 -69.45 -0.51
N ASP A 310 -20.86 -69.61 0.82
CA ASP A 310 -21.39 -68.60 1.73
C ASP A 310 -20.24 -67.69 2.22
N ARG A 311 -20.17 -66.49 1.69
CA ARG A 311 -19.16 -65.44 2.00
C ARG A 311 -19.42 -64.70 3.32
N SER A 312 -20.30 -65.16 4.16
CA SER A 312 -20.62 -64.53 5.44
C SER A 312 -19.97 -65.23 6.64
N VAL A 313 -18.67 -65.51 6.57
CA VAL A 313 -17.91 -65.96 7.75
C VAL A 313 -17.68 -64.78 8.67
N ARG A 314 -18.38 -64.72 9.79
CA ARG A 314 -18.05 -63.84 10.90
C ARG A 314 -17.16 -64.58 11.89
N VAL A 315 -15.97 -64.07 12.08
CA VAL A 315 -15.11 -64.43 13.20
C VAL A 315 -15.74 -63.87 14.46
N LEU A 316 -16.19 -64.70 15.36
CA LEU A 316 -16.53 -64.30 16.71
C LEU A 316 -15.22 -64.22 17.50
N GLY A 317 -14.79 -62.98 17.82
CA GLY A 317 -13.80 -62.79 18.85
C GLY A 317 -14.32 -63.25 20.23
N VAL A 318 -13.43 -63.81 20.98
CA VAL A 318 -13.62 -64.20 22.39
C VAL A 318 -13.77 -62.97 23.26
#